data_96d48ab21cf67edb1630fa536e8954ef
#
_entry.id   96d48ab21cf67edb1630fa536e8954ef
#
_cell.length_a   1.000
_cell.length_b   1.000
_cell.length_c   1.000
_cell.angle_alpha   90.00
_cell.angle_beta   90.00
_cell.angle_gamma   90.00
#
_symmetry.space_group_name_H-M   'P 1'
#
loop_
_entity.id
_entity.type
_entity.pdbx_description
1 polymer ?
#
loop_
_entity_poly.entity_id
_entity_poly.type
_entity_poly.pdbx_seq_one_letter_code
_entity_poly.pdbx_strand_id
1 'polypeptide(L)'
;FQLAMTISLLAFSSLGDLWGYKRVYVLGLSMFTVTSLICALSDSFITLVIARGLQGFSAAAITSVNTALLRVIFPARFLARGMGINGLIIAVAAAAGPTVAAGILAIADWPWLFAINVPIGLVAFVLSLKFLPQNPVKVEGQRFDVTSAVMNALTFGLLICVIDGFAHDIHWYILIPGFVIMLIIGWFFIKRQKMQTYPL
;
A
#
# COMPACT_ATOMS: atom_id res chain seq x y z
N PHE A 1 -8.16 3.72 -4.83
CA PHE A 1 -7.31 2.65 -4.32
C PHE A 1 -5.82 2.92 -4.57
N GLN A 2 -5.36 2.95 -5.84
CA GLN A 2 -3.95 3.13 -6.19
C GLN A 2 -3.34 4.40 -5.59
N LEU A 3 -4.05 5.53 -5.65
CA LEU A 3 -3.62 6.79 -5.07
C LEU A 3 -3.38 6.65 -3.56
N ALA A 4 -4.35 6.11 -2.82
CA ALA A 4 -4.23 5.88 -1.38
C ALA A 4 -3.07 4.92 -1.06
N MET A 5 -2.85 3.89 -1.86
CA MET A 5 -1.75 2.95 -1.71
C MET A 5 -0.39 3.66 -1.90
N THR A 6 -0.23 4.41 -2.99
CA THR A 6 1.05 5.05 -3.33
C THR A 6 1.47 6.10 -2.31
N ILE A 7 0.56 6.98 -1.88
CA ILE A 7 0.87 8.06 -0.91
C ILE A 7 1.23 7.54 0.48
N SER A 8 0.80 6.30 0.82
CA SER A 8 0.98 5.73 2.17
C SER A 8 2.15 4.77 2.28
N LEU A 9 2.74 4.32 1.17
CA LEU A 9 3.78 3.29 1.15
C LEU A 9 4.95 3.61 2.09
N LEU A 10 5.53 4.82 1.99
CA LEU A 10 6.67 5.23 2.81
C LEU A 10 6.27 5.38 4.29
N ALA A 11 5.08 5.92 4.56
CA ALA A 11 4.60 6.06 5.93
C ALA A 11 4.45 4.70 6.62
N PHE A 12 3.88 3.70 5.94
CA PHE A 12 3.76 2.35 6.50
C PHE A 12 5.09 1.61 6.56
N SER A 13 6.05 1.90 5.68
CA SER A 13 7.41 1.36 5.80
C SER A 13 8.06 1.82 7.10
N SER A 14 8.06 3.13 7.36
CA SER A 14 8.58 3.70 8.60
C SER A 14 7.83 3.21 9.84
N LEU A 15 6.49 3.03 9.73
CA LEU A 15 5.70 2.45 10.80
C LEU A 15 6.09 0.99 11.07
N GLY A 16 6.45 0.25 10.02
CA GLY A 16 6.97 -1.11 10.11
C GLY A 16 8.27 -1.19 10.91
N ASP A 17 9.19 -0.23 10.70
CA ASP A 17 10.44 -0.15 11.44
C ASP A 17 10.20 0.15 12.93
N LEU A 18 9.20 0.98 13.24
CA LEU A 18 8.88 1.38 14.62
C LEU A 18 8.06 0.34 15.38
N TRP A 19 6.98 -0.15 14.79
CA TRP A 19 6.01 -1.05 15.44
C TRP A 19 6.33 -2.51 15.23
N GLY A 20 7.15 -2.79 14.22
CA GLY A 20 7.54 -4.13 13.77
C GLY A 20 6.71 -4.61 12.59
N TYR A 21 7.41 -5.23 11.66
CA TYR A 21 6.88 -5.67 10.36
C TYR A 21 5.70 -6.61 10.46
N LYS A 22 5.73 -7.59 11.39
CA LYS A 22 4.62 -8.52 11.60
C LYS A 22 3.34 -7.79 12.02
N ARG A 23 3.44 -6.82 12.94
CA ARG A 23 2.26 -6.10 13.43
C ARG A 23 1.62 -5.28 12.32
N VAL A 24 2.44 -4.52 11.57
CA VAL A 24 1.94 -3.71 10.45
C VAL A 24 1.34 -4.58 9.35
N TYR A 25 1.98 -5.72 9.03
CA TYR A 25 1.46 -6.67 8.06
C TYR A 25 0.10 -7.24 8.47
N VAL A 26 -0.02 -7.74 9.71
CA VAL A 26 -1.26 -8.34 10.24
C VAL A 26 -2.38 -7.31 10.31
N LEU A 27 -2.09 -6.08 10.78
CA LEU A 27 -3.07 -4.99 10.79
C LEU A 27 -3.51 -4.62 9.36
N GLY A 28 -2.56 -4.49 8.43
CA GLY A 28 -2.88 -4.23 7.03
C GLY A 28 -3.77 -5.31 6.43
N LEU A 29 -3.46 -6.57 6.69
CA LEU A 29 -4.23 -7.72 6.18
C LEU A 29 -5.64 -7.80 6.77
N SER A 30 -5.78 -7.54 8.08
CA SER A 30 -7.11 -7.48 8.72
C SER A 30 -7.95 -6.35 8.16
N MET A 31 -7.38 -5.15 8.04
CA MET A 31 -8.07 -3.99 7.44
C MET A 31 -8.43 -4.26 5.96
N PHE A 32 -7.54 -4.88 5.20
CA PHE A 32 -7.82 -5.23 3.79
C PHE A 32 -8.99 -6.21 3.67
N THR A 33 -9.05 -7.20 4.55
CA THR A 33 -10.14 -8.18 4.57
C THR A 33 -11.48 -7.53 4.94
N VAL A 34 -11.49 -6.69 5.98
CA VAL A 34 -12.69 -5.96 6.41
C VAL A 34 -13.16 -4.97 5.33
N THR A 35 -12.24 -4.19 4.74
CA THR A 35 -12.60 -3.24 3.69
C THR A 35 -13.06 -3.94 2.41
N SER A 36 -12.53 -5.13 2.10
CA SER A 36 -13.03 -5.97 1.00
C SER A 36 -14.48 -6.41 1.25
N LEU A 37 -14.80 -6.78 2.48
CA LEU A 37 -16.18 -7.11 2.86
C LEU A 37 -17.10 -5.89 2.73
N ILE A 38 -16.66 -4.72 3.19
CA ILE A 38 -17.42 -3.46 3.03
C ILE A 38 -17.63 -3.14 1.55
N CYS A 39 -16.62 -3.32 0.69
CA CYS A 39 -16.77 -3.14 -0.76
C CYS A 39 -17.80 -4.11 -1.35
N ALA A 40 -17.79 -5.37 -0.93
CA ALA A 40 -18.73 -6.38 -1.40
C ALA A 40 -20.18 -6.12 -0.97
N LEU A 41 -20.38 -5.48 0.19
CA LEU A 41 -21.68 -5.14 0.75
C LEU A 41 -22.10 -3.69 0.46
N SER A 42 -21.38 -2.97 -0.39
CA SER A 42 -21.68 -1.55 -0.63
C SER A 42 -22.85 -1.38 -1.58
N ASP A 43 -23.87 -0.67 -1.12
CA ASP A 43 -25.06 -0.29 -1.92
C ASP A 43 -24.95 1.13 -2.50
N SER A 44 -23.91 1.88 -2.16
CA SER A 44 -23.68 3.27 -2.55
C SER A 44 -22.32 3.47 -3.16
N PHE A 45 -22.25 4.27 -4.24
CA PHE A 45 -20.98 4.68 -4.85
C PHE A 45 -20.04 5.36 -3.85
N ILE A 46 -20.56 6.20 -2.95
CA ILE A 46 -19.75 6.91 -1.94
C ILE A 46 -19.15 5.90 -0.97
N THR A 47 -19.92 4.93 -0.48
CA THR A 47 -19.43 3.87 0.40
C THR A 47 -18.34 3.06 -0.27
N LEU A 48 -18.54 2.70 -1.55
CA LEU A 48 -17.54 1.98 -2.33
C LEU A 48 -16.25 2.78 -2.47
N VAL A 49 -16.31 4.07 -2.80
CA VAL A 49 -15.13 4.93 -2.96
C VAL A 49 -14.35 5.05 -1.66
N ILE A 50 -15.03 5.28 -0.53
CA ILE A 50 -14.39 5.36 0.79
C ILE A 50 -13.74 4.01 1.16
N ALA A 51 -14.46 2.91 1.02
CA ALA A 51 -13.95 1.58 1.31
C ALA A 51 -12.73 1.23 0.43
N ARG A 52 -12.74 1.59 -0.86
CA ARG A 52 -11.60 1.45 -1.79
C ARG A 52 -10.41 2.33 -1.40
N GLY A 53 -10.65 3.51 -0.85
CA GLY A 53 -9.60 4.35 -0.27
C GLY A 53 -8.92 3.66 0.92
N LEU A 54 -9.71 3.20 1.89
CA LEU A 54 -9.22 2.47 3.07
C LEU A 54 -8.54 1.14 2.69
N GLN A 55 -9.03 0.44 1.68
CA GLN A 55 -8.41 -0.76 1.13
C GLN A 55 -7.03 -0.44 0.51
N GLY A 56 -6.86 0.74 -0.10
CA GLY A 56 -5.56 1.22 -0.60
C GLY A 56 -4.55 1.43 0.52
N PHE A 57 -4.93 2.04 1.64
CA PHE A 57 -4.08 2.16 2.84
C PHE A 57 -3.68 0.79 3.39
N SER A 58 -4.63 -0.13 3.45
CA SER A 58 -4.38 -1.50 3.92
C SER A 58 -3.39 -2.25 3.03
N ALA A 59 -3.53 -2.11 1.71
CA ALA A 59 -2.61 -2.69 0.73
C ALA A 59 -1.19 -2.08 0.84
N ALA A 60 -1.08 -0.76 1.09
CA ALA A 60 0.19 -0.10 1.35
C ALA A 60 0.88 -0.69 2.59
N ALA A 61 0.14 -0.90 3.68
CA ALA A 61 0.67 -1.51 4.90
C ALA A 61 1.23 -2.91 4.66
N ILE A 62 0.55 -3.75 3.88
CA ILE A 62 1.01 -5.08 3.51
C ILE A 62 2.26 -5.00 2.64
N THR A 63 2.21 -4.21 1.56
CA THR A 63 3.25 -4.17 0.53
C THR A 63 4.54 -3.54 1.05
N SER A 64 4.45 -2.47 1.85
CA SER A 64 5.61 -1.75 2.39
C SER A 64 6.52 -2.62 3.24
N VAL A 65 5.96 -3.50 4.06
CA VAL A 65 6.72 -4.38 4.95
C VAL A 65 7.05 -5.75 4.36
N ASN A 66 6.50 -6.09 3.19
CA ASN A 66 6.68 -7.41 2.56
C ASN A 66 8.16 -7.73 2.31
N THR A 67 8.90 -6.81 1.71
CA THR A 67 10.33 -6.99 1.43
C THR A 67 11.17 -7.10 2.70
N ALA A 68 10.82 -6.34 3.74
CA ALA A 68 11.48 -6.42 5.04
C ALA A 68 11.23 -7.78 5.71
N LEU A 69 10.01 -8.29 5.67
CA LEU A 69 9.68 -9.63 6.15
C LEU A 69 10.44 -10.73 5.41
N LEU A 70 10.61 -10.63 4.10
CA LEU A 70 11.42 -11.58 3.34
C LEU A 70 12.88 -11.60 3.83
N ARG A 71 13.46 -10.44 4.15
CA ARG A 71 14.83 -10.36 4.72
C ARG A 71 14.94 -11.00 6.10
N VAL A 72 13.87 -10.97 6.88
CA VAL A 72 13.85 -11.60 8.22
C VAL A 72 13.65 -13.13 8.11
N ILE A 73 12.85 -13.58 7.12
CA ILE A 73 12.50 -15.00 6.96
C ILE A 73 13.61 -15.79 6.27
N PHE A 74 14.23 -15.21 5.23
CA PHE A 74 15.23 -15.93 4.43
C PHE A 74 16.65 -15.63 4.89
N PRO A 75 17.50 -16.66 5.12
CA PRO A 75 18.93 -16.48 5.29
C PRO A 75 19.55 -15.76 4.07
N ALA A 76 20.61 -14.98 4.28
CA ALA A 76 21.24 -14.15 3.24
C ALA A 76 21.53 -14.91 1.93
N ARG A 77 21.99 -16.18 2.04
CA ARG A 77 22.29 -17.06 0.88
C ARG A 77 21.07 -17.39 0.02
N PHE A 78 19.85 -17.33 0.57
CA PHE A 78 18.62 -17.67 -0.15
C PHE A 78 17.72 -16.45 -0.41
N LEU A 79 18.11 -15.28 0.07
CA LEU A 79 17.32 -14.05 -0.05
C LEU A 79 17.00 -13.70 -1.51
N ALA A 80 18.00 -13.75 -2.40
CA ALA A 80 17.80 -13.47 -3.82
C ALA A 80 16.76 -14.41 -4.45
N ARG A 81 16.80 -15.70 -4.10
CA ARG A 81 15.80 -16.68 -4.56
C ARG A 81 14.40 -16.39 -3.98
N GLY A 82 14.31 -16.06 -2.69
CA GLY A 82 13.05 -15.68 -2.04
C GLY A 82 12.43 -14.45 -2.68
N MET A 83 13.22 -13.41 -2.96
CA MET A 83 12.77 -12.21 -3.65
C MET A 83 12.33 -12.49 -5.10
N GLY A 84 13.06 -13.36 -5.82
CA GLY A 84 12.70 -13.80 -7.16
C GLY A 84 11.35 -14.53 -7.20
N ILE A 85 11.13 -15.46 -6.27
CA ILE A 85 9.85 -16.18 -6.15
C ILE A 85 8.72 -15.21 -5.82
N ASN A 86 8.93 -14.27 -4.90
CA ASN A 86 7.92 -13.25 -4.56
C ASN A 86 7.58 -12.39 -5.78
N GLY A 87 8.58 -11.95 -6.53
CA GLY A 87 8.38 -11.19 -7.77
C GLY A 87 7.61 -11.99 -8.83
N LEU A 88 7.91 -13.29 -8.99
CA LEU A 88 7.19 -14.18 -9.89
C LEU A 88 5.72 -14.32 -9.48
N ILE A 89 5.43 -14.51 -8.18
CA ILE A 89 4.06 -14.60 -7.68
C ILE A 89 3.28 -13.32 -7.98
N ILE A 90 3.89 -12.14 -7.73
CA ILE A 90 3.27 -10.84 -8.02
C ILE A 90 2.99 -10.71 -9.53
N ALA A 91 3.94 -11.05 -10.40
CA ALA A 91 3.78 -10.96 -11.84
C ALA A 91 2.67 -11.89 -12.36
N VAL A 92 2.64 -13.15 -11.89
CA VAL A 92 1.59 -14.11 -12.24
C VAL A 92 0.23 -13.63 -11.77
N ALA A 93 0.12 -13.12 -10.52
CA ALA A 93 -1.12 -12.60 -9.98
C ALA A 93 -1.62 -11.38 -10.78
N ALA A 94 -0.72 -10.47 -11.18
CA ALA A 94 -1.06 -9.31 -11.99
C ALA A 94 -1.56 -9.71 -13.39
N ALA A 95 -0.92 -10.69 -14.02
CA ALA A 95 -1.34 -11.22 -15.33
C ALA A 95 -2.66 -12.00 -15.25
N ALA A 96 -2.87 -12.79 -14.20
CA ALA A 96 -4.08 -13.57 -14.01
C ALA A 96 -5.29 -12.73 -13.56
N GLY A 97 -5.05 -11.59 -12.93
CA GLY A 97 -6.10 -10.73 -12.34
C GLY A 97 -7.27 -10.43 -13.28
N PRO A 98 -7.04 -9.86 -14.47
CA PRO A 98 -8.12 -9.55 -15.42
C PRO A 98 -8.89 -10.80 -15.87
N THR A 99 -8.22 -11.93 -16.07
CA THR A 99 -8.85 -13.20 -16.47
C THR A 99 -9.74 -13.75 -15.38
N VAL A 100 -9.26 -13.74 -14.12
CA VAL A 100 -10.04 -14.15 -12.96
C VAL A 100 -11.25 -13.24 -12.77
N ALA A 101 -11.07 -11.92 -12.89
CA ALA A 101 -12.14 -10.94 -12.79
C ALA A 101 -13.21 -11.16 -13.87
N ALA A 102 -12.80 -11.39 -15.14
CA ALA A 102 -13.72 -11.70 -16.22
C ALA A 102 -14.49 -13.02 -15.97
N GLY A 103 -13.81 -14.04 -15.46
CA GLY A 103 -14.44 -15.32 -15.09
C GLY A 103 -15.50 -15.16 -13.98
N ILE A 104 -15.22 -14.36 -12.97
CA ILE A 104 -16.20 -14.06 -11.90
C ILE A 104 -17.40 -13.31 -12.48
N LEU A 105 -17.18 -12.28 -13.29
CA LEU A 105 -18.24 -11.46 -13.88
C LEU A 105 -19.09 -12.22 -14.92
N ALA A 106 -18.59 -13.33 -15.45
CA ALA A 106 -19.35 -14.20 -16.35
C ALA A 106 -20.45 -15.01 -15.63
N ILE A 107 -20.32 -15.23 -14.31
CA ILE A 107 -21.21 -16.10 -13.52
C ILE A 107 -21.80 -15.42 -12.29
N ALA A 108 -21.29 -14.24 -11.92
CA ALA A 108 -21.68 -13.51 -10.72
C ALA A 108 -21.57 -11.99 -10.92
N ASP A 109 -22.23 -11.23 -10.03
CA ASP A 109 -22.20 -9.77 -10.05
C ASP A 109 -20.88 -9.18 -9.53
N TRP A 110 -20.63 -7.89 -9.81
CA TRP A 110 -19.39 -7.19 -9.42
C TRP A 110 -19.03 -7.26 -7.92
N PRO A 111 -19.94 -7.36 -6.93
CA PRO A 111 -19.56 -7.49 -5.52
C PRO A 111 -18.68 -8.71 -5.23
N TRP A 112 -18.84 -9.77 -6.02
CA TRP A 112 -18.04 -10.99 -5.87
C TRP A 112 -16.55 -10.78 -6.15
N LEU A 113 -16.19 -9.74 -6.93
CA LEU A 113 -14.78 -9.36 -7.14
C LEU A 113 -14.08 -8.96 -5.82
N PHE A 114 -14.86 -8.48 -4.86
CA PHE A 114 -14.37 -8.13 -3.54
C PHE A 114 -14.58 -9.25 -2.51
N ALA A 115 -15.72 -9.93 -2.61
CA ALA A 115 -16.08 -11.01 -1.70
C ALA A 115 -15.06 -12.15 -1.69
N ILE A 116 -14.46 -12.47 -2.85
CA ILE A 116 -13.43 -13.51 -2.95
C ILE A 116 -12.18 -13.23 -2.11
N ASN A 117 -11.88 -11.94 -1.85
CA ASN A 117 -10.75 -11.57 -1.01
C ASN A 117 -10.98 -11.88 0.47
N VAL A 118 -12.23 -12.02 0.91
CA VAL A 118 -12.55 -12.23 2.33
C VAL A 118 -12.06 -13.60 2.82
N PRO A 119 -12.42 -14.74 2.21
CA PRO A 119 -11.92 -16.04 2.66
C PRO A 119 -10.40 -16.14 2.48
N ILE A 120 -9.84 -15.62 1.40
CA ILE A 120 -8.39 -15.61 1.17
C ILE A 120 -7.69 -14.78 2.24
N GLY A 121 -8.20 -13.59 2.55
CA GLY A 121 -7.68 -12.70 3.58
C GLY A 121 -7.75 -13.33 4.98
N LEU A 122 -8.84 -14.02 5.33
CA LEU A 122 -8.96 -14.73 6.60
C LEU A 122 -7.93 -15.84 6.74
N VAL A 123 -7.75 -16.66 5.70
CA VAL A 123 -6.73 -17.72 5.69
C VAL A 123 -5.34 -17.11 5.83
N ALA A 124 -5.01 -16.09 5.04
CA ALA A 124 -3.73 -15.41 5.11
C ALA A 124 -3.51 -14.75 6.48
N PHE A 125 -4.55 -14.17 7.10
CA PHE A 125 -4.50 -13.59 8.43
C PHE A 125 -4.13 -14.65 9.50
N VAL A 126 -4.80 -15.78 9.50
CA VAL A 126 -4.51 -16.88 10.44
C VAL A 126 -3.09 -17.41 10.25
N LEU A 127 -2.68 -17.62 8.98
CA LEU A 127 -1.32 -18.06 8.66
C LEU A 127 -0.27 -17.03 9.09
N SER A 128 -0.53 -15.74 8.89
CA SER A 128 0.40 -14.68 9.29
C SER A 128 0.58 -14.59 10.81
N LEU A 129 -0.48 -14.76 11.58
CA LEU A 129 -0.38 -14.82 13.04
C LEU A 129 0.49 -15.99 13.51
N LYS A 130 0.32 -17.16 12.89
CA LYS A 130 0.95 -18.41 13.32
C LYS A 130 2.41 -18.53 12.85
N PHE A 131 2.69 -18.16 11.61
CA PHE A 131 3.98 -18.47 10.95
C PHE A 131 4.92 -17.29 10.78
N LEU A 132 4.45 -16.03 10.80
CA LEU A 132 5.37 -14.91 10.70
C LEU A 132 6.25 -14.79 11.95
N PRO A 133 7.57 -14.59 11.77
CA PRO A 133 8.48 -14.40 12.88
C PRO A 133 8.10 -13.18 13.72
N GLN A 134 8.50 -13.20 14.99
CA GLN A 134 8.36 -12.03 15.86
C GLN A 134 9.20 -10.87 15.32
N ASN A 135 8.79 -9.66 15.65
CA ASN A 135 9.46 -8.45 15.18
C ASN A 135 10.92 -8.43 15.67
N PRO A 136 11.85 -7.98 14.84
CA PRO A 136 13.21 -7.70 15.29
C PRO A 136 13.17 -6.64 16.41
N VAL A 137 14.24 -6.61 17.21
CA VAL A 137 14.38 -5.67 18.32
C VAL A 137 14.26 -4.25 17.80
N LYS A 138 13.44 -3.43 18.48
CA LYS A 138 13.27 -2.01 18.15
C LYS A 138 14.60 -1.29 18.27
N VAL A 139 14.89 -0.41 17.32
CA VAL A 139 15.97 0.58 17.45
C VAL A 139 15.47 1.67 18.41
N GLU A 140 16.09 1.80 19.57
CA GLU A 140 15.77 2.84 20.55
C GLU A 140 16.05 4.23 19.97
N GLY A 141 15.14 5.17 20.22
CA GLY A 141 15.30 6.58 19.80
C GLY A 141 14.63 6.94 18.47
N GLN A 142 14.13 5.99 17.70
CA GLN A 142 13.43 6.26 16.44
C GLN A 142 11.99 6.77 16.72
N ARG A 143 11.61 7.91 16.13
CA ARG A 143 10.27 8.48 16.22
C ARG A 143 9.62 8.57 14.84
N PHE A 144 8.32 8.36 14.78
CA PHE A 144 7.58 8.53 13.53
C PHE A 144 7.52 10.00 13.13
N ASP A 145 8.07 10.33 11.96
CA ASP A 145 8.03 11.68 11.42
C ASP A 145 6.75 11.90 10.61
N VAL A 146 5.68 12.31 11.32
CA VAL A 146 4.39 12.66 10.71
C VAL A 146 4.54 13.73 9.63
N THR A 147 5.42 14.72 9.84
CA THR A 147 5.60 15.82 8.88
C THR A 147 6.15 15.31 7.56
N SER A 148 7.19 14.47 7.60
CA SER A 148 7.73 13.86 6.38
C SER A 148 6.73 12.91 5.70
N ALA A 149 5.93 12.17 6.47
CA ALA A 149 4.87 11.32 5.92
C ALA A 149 3.79 12.14 5.19
N VAL A 150 3.36 13.26 5.77
CA VAL A 150 2.40 14.18 5.12
C VAL A 150 2.99 14.83 3.88
N MET A 151 4.24 15.31 3.93
CA MET A 151 4.91 15.91 2.76
C MET A 151 5.06 14.90 1.63
N ASN A 152 5.42 13.64 1.96
CA ASN A 152 5.46 12.55 0.99
C ASN A 152 4.08 12.34 0.34
N ALA A 153 3.03 12.20 1.17
CA ALA A 153 1.66 11.98 0.70
C ALA A 153 1.19 13.12 -0.22
N LEU A 154 1.48 14.37 0.13
CA LEU A 154 1.15 15.54 -0.70
C LEU A 154 1.94 15.56 -2.01
N THR A 155 3.24 15.26 -1.97
CA THR A 155 4.09 15.25 -3.18
C THR A 155 3.60 14.21 -4.18
N PHE A 156 3.44 12.95 -3.75
CA PHE A 156 2.99 11.88 -4.65
C PHE A 156 1.51 11.99 -4.99
N GLY A 157 0.67 12.46 -4.07
CA GLY A 157 -0.74 12.72 -4.34
C GLY A 157 -0.92 13.79 -5.42
N LEU A 158 -0.22 14.92 -5.32
CA LEU A 158 -0.25 15.97 -6.34
C LEU A 158 0.34 15.50 -7.66
N LEU A 159 1.43 14.70 -7.63
CA LEU A 159 2.00 14.12 -8.85
C LEU A 159 0.97 13.30 -9.62
N ILE A 160 0.28 12.39 -8.92
CA ILE A 160 -0.73 11.55 -9.54
C ILE A 160 -1.91 12.39 -10.05
N CYS A 161 -2.38 13.37 -9.26
CA CYS A 161 -3.46 14.26 -9.70
C CYS A 161 -3.08 15.10 -10.94
N VAL A 162 -1.83 15.56 -11.03
CA VAL A 162 -1.35 16.29 -12.21
C VAL A 162 -1.29 15.38 -13.44
N ILE A 163 -0.77 14.15 -13.29
CA ILE A 163 -0.70 13.16 -14.39
C ILE A 163 -2.12 12.81 -14.86
N ASP A 164 -3.02 12.52 -13.92
CA ASP A 164 -4.41 12.22 -14.21
C ASP A 164 -5.15 13.39 -14.88
N GLY A 165 -4.86 14.60 -14.42
CA GLY A 165 -5.39 15.83 -15.02
C GLY A 165 -4.97 16.03 -16.47
N PHE A 166 -3.75 15.66 -16.85
CA PHE A 166 -3.31 15.63 -18.24
C PHE A 166 -4.09 14.61 -19.08
N ALA A 167 -4.39 13.43 -18.51
CA ALA A 167 -5.15 12.38 -19.19
C ALA A 167 -6.63 12.75 -19.43
N HIS A 168 -7.20 13.65 -18.61
CA HIS A 168 -8.58 14.09 -18.67
C HIS A 168 -8.77 15.49 -19.22
N ASP A 169 -7.81 16.04 -19.97
CA ASP A 169 -7.84 17.36 -20.61
C ASP A 169 -8.19 18.51 -19.64
N ILE A 170 -7.78 18.41 -18.37
CA ILE A 170 -7.95 19.50 -17.42
C ILE A 170 -7.11 20.69 -17.87
N HIS A 171 -7.70 21.89 -17.78
CA HIS A 171 -7.09 23.13 -18.25
C HIS A 171 -5.69 23.36 -17.65
N TRP A 172 -4.73 23.69 -18.49
CA TRP A 172 -3.32 23.86 -18.13
C TRP A 172 -3.09 24.91 -17.02
N TYR A 173 -3.95 25.91 -16.88
CA TYR A 173 -3.86 26.91 -15.82
C TYR A 173 -4.12 26.34 -14.39
N ILE A 174 -4.72 25.15 -14.29
CA ILE A 174 -4.86 24.41 -13.01
C ILE A 174 -3.67 23.45 -12.82
N LEU A 175 -3.23 22.82 -13.90
CA LEU A 175 -2.17 21.80 -13.85
C LEU A 175 -0.79 22.41 -13.54
N ILE A 176 -0.46 23.58 -14.12
CA ILE A 176 0.82 24.23 -13.88
C ILE A 176 1.02 24.64 -12.41
N PRO A 177 0.08 25.34 -11.74
CA PRO A 177 0.20 25.60 -10.31
C PRO A 177 0.30 24.33 -9.46
N GLY A 178 -0.49 23.29 -9.77
CA GLY A 178 -0.42 22.02 -9.10
C GLY A 178 0.98 21.37 -9.22
N PHE A 179 1.56 21.37 -10.40
CA PHE A 179 2.92 20.88 -10.64
C PHE A 179 3.99 21.69 -9.91
N VAL A 180 3.89 23.02 -9.90
CA VAL A 180 4.82 23.89 -9.17
C VAL A 180 4.75 23.65 -7.66
N ILE A 181 3.54 23.55 -7.11
CA ILE A 181 3.33 23.25 -5.68
C ILE A 181 3.93 21.87 -5.34
N MET A 182 3.71 20.87 -6.17
CA MET A 182 4.31 19.52 -6.02
C MET A 182 5.84 19.60 -5.97
N LEU A 183 6.47 20.36 -6.89
CA LEU A 183 7.94 20.53 -6.90
C LEU A 183 8.45 21.23 -5.64
N ILE A 184 7.76 22.25 -5.15
CA ILE A 184 8.12 22.97 -3.93
C ILE A 184 8.04 22.02 -2.72
N ILE A 185 6.92 21.31 -2.55
CA ILE A 185 6.75 20.37 -1.43
C ILE A 185 7.78 19.24 -1.52
N GLY A 186 8.00 18.69 -2.71
CA GLY A 186 9.00 17.64 -2.95
C GLY A 186 10.42 18.08 -2.63
N TRP A 187 10.79 19.33 -3.00
CA TRP A 187 12.08 19.90 -2.65
C TRP A 187 12.25 20.05 -1.13
N PHE A 188 11.24 20.57 -0.43
CA PHE A 188 11.25 20.67 1.03
C PHE A 188 11.31 19.28 1.70
N PHE A 189 10.57 18.31 1.17
CA PHE A 189 10.62 16.92 1.62
C PHE A 189 12.04 16.34 1.52
N ILE A 190 12.68 16.44 0.35
CA ILE A 190 14.04 15.94 0.14
C ILE A 190 15.05 16.66 1.04
N LYS A 191 14.94 17.99 1.18
CA LYS A 191 15.82 18.78 2.07
C LYS A 191 15.69 18.32 3.52
N ARG A 192 14.47 18.10 3.99
CA ARG A 192 14.18 17.63 5.35
C ARG A 192 14.75 16.22 5.58
N GLN A 193 14.55 15.29 4.62
CA GLN A 193 15.08 13.92 4.70
C GLN A 193 16.61 13.90 4.83
N LYS A 194 17.31 14.77 4.11
CA LYS A 194 18.79 14.88 4.22
C LYS A 194 19.29 15.40 5.57
N MET A 195 18.45 16.09 6.32
CA MET A 195 18.81 16.65 7.63
C MET A 195 18.44 15.74 8.81
N GLN A 196 17.71 14.66 8.55
CA GLN A 196 17.26 13.72 9.59
C GLN A 196 18.26 12.59 9.80
N THR A 197 18.44 12.21 11.07
CA THR A 197 19.26 11.05 11.46
C THR A 197 18.64 9.71 11.03
N TYR A 198 17.28 9.68 10.98
CA TYR A 198 16.49 8.52 10.53
C TYR A 198 15.46 9.00 9.50
N PRO A 199 15.82 9.03 8.22
CA PRO A 199 14.88 9.40 7.15
C PRO A 199 13.78 8.34 6.98
N LEU A 200 12.62 8.76 6.39
CA LEU A 200 11.50 7.89 6.04
C LEU A 200 11.88 6.84 4.99
#